data_fca7152e4f60dd167a4bfe42af80cf47
#
_entry.id   fca7152e4f60dd167a4bfe42af80cf47
#
_cell.length_a   1.000
_cell.length_b   1.000
_cell.length_c   1.000
_cell.angle_alpha   90.00
_cell.angle_beta   90.00
_cell.angle_gamma   90.00
#
_symmetry.space_group_name_H-M   'P 1'
#
loop_
_entity.id
_entity.type
_entity.pdbx_description
1 polymer ?
#
loop_
_entity_poly.entity_id
_entity_poly.type
_entity_poly.pdbx_seq_one_letter_code
_entity_poly.pdbx_strand_id
1 'polypeptide(L)'
;MEVKAVFFDIDGTLVNDSRTVLKSTEQAIQNLKEQGIFVGLATGRGPFFVQSFMKDLDLDFAVTYNGQYIFSKEKVISATPIDKSSLREIIDYAKKHKKEIALGTETDMVGSHIMRFGMSKFSQWSSRFVPKGFARYISYGFNRVVSKALPQQKDDLLDISREPIYQVVMLATPEETQAMEEYFPDLKFTRSSPYAADIINGDTSKLQGIARVGKEYGFDINQVMAFGDSDNDLEMLSGVGMSIAMGNGTSKVKEVAKHTTTSNSQDGIHKALEHFGILASEKVFTSSDHHFNKVKEFHGVMDKKTQEEPIAWTPEGARHRAAFKLEELVEFLRASSRSEEEFEEAVVHMREALD
;
A
#
# COMPACT_ATOMS: atom_id res chain seq x y z
N MET A 1 18.62 0.25 24.55
CA MET A 1 17.58 1.24 24.15
C MET A 1 16.24 0.62 24.46
N GLU A 2 15.38 1.31 25.17
CA GLU A 2 14.01 0.84 25.46
C GLU A 2 13.13 1.15 24.25
N VAL A 3 12.55 0.12 23.61
CA VAL A 3 11.60 0.30 22.50
C VAL A 3 10.20 0.44 23.11
N LYS A 4 9.52 1.55 22.83
CA LYS A 4 8.15 1.83 23.28
C LYS A 4 7.11 1.69 22.18
N ALA A 5 7.52 1.82 20.90
CA ALA A 5 6.62 1.67 19.78
C ALA A 5 7.33 0.99 18.60
N VAL A 6 6.58 0.17 17.87
CA VAL A 6 7.01 -0.47 16.62
C VAL A 6 6.07 -0.06 15.50
N PHE A 7 6.62 0.41 14.39
CA PHE A 7 5.86 0.79 13.20
C PHE A 7 6.27 -0.05 11.99
N PHE A 8 5.27 -0.46 11.24
CA PHE A 8 5.47 -1.23 10.01
C PHE A 8 4.96 -0.46 8.80
N ASP A 9 5.74 -0.42 7.72
CA ASP A 9 5.14 -0.23 6.41
C ASP A 9 4.32 -1.45 6.02
N ILE A 10 3.44 -1.34 5.02
CA ILE A 10 2.53 -2.42 4.62
C ILE A 10 3.09 -3.20 3.44
N ASP A 11 3.27 -2.52 2.30
CA ASP A 11 3.55 -3.18 1.03
C ASP A 11 5.04 -3.56 0.91
N GLY A 12 5.33 -4.85 0.89
CA GLY A 12 6.72 -5.33 0.89
C GLY A 12 7.36 -5.44 2.28
N THR A 13 6.62 -5.06 3.33
CA THR A 13 7.07 -5.13 4.73
C THR A 13 6.14 -6.01 5.58
N LEU A 14 4.96 -5.51 5.97
CA LEU A 14 4.01 -6.25 6.81
C LEU A 14 3.37 -7.41 6.07
N VAL A 15 3.02 -7.21 4.80
CA VAL A 15 2.44 -8.24 3.96
C VAL A 15 3.49 -8.87 3.04
N ASN A 16 3.38 -10.18 2.84
CA ASN A 16 4.21 -10.94 1.93
C ASN A 16 3.79 -10.75 0.45
N ASP A 17 4.47 -11.45 -0.47
CA ASP A 17 4.18 -11.40 -1.91
C ASP A 17 2.76 -11.90 -2.26
N SER A 18 2.14 -12.68 -1.39
CA SER A 18 0.73 -13.11 -1.50
C SER A 18 -0.25 -12.13 -0.84
N ARG A 19 0.23 -10.99 -0.31
CA ARG A 19 -0.52 -9.95 0.40
C ARG A 19 -1.21 -10.42 1.68
N THR A 20 -0.64 -11.40 2.31
CA THR A 20 -1.06 -11.89 3.62
C THR A 20 0.00 -11.55 4.65
N VAL A 21 -0.41 -11.33 5.88
CA VAL A 21 0.49 -11.24 7.03
C VAL A 21 0.92 -12.66 7.40
N LEU A 22 2.20 -12.86 7.68
CA LEU A 22 2.69 -14.15 8.12
C LEU A 22 2.24 -14.44 9.58
N LYS A 23 1.95 -15.68 9.89
CA LYS A 23 1.58 -16.08 11.27
C LYS A 23 2.64 -15.70 12.29
N SER A 24 3.92 -15.82 11.94
CA SER A 24 5.04 -15.38 12.78
C SER A 24 4.98 -13.88 13.09
N THR A 25 4.57 -13.07 12.12
CA THR A 25 4.39 -11.62 12.29
C THR A 25 3.18 -11.32 13.17
N GLU A 26 2.05 -12.01 12.98
CA GLU A 26 0.87 -11.88 13.87
C GLU A 26 1.21 -12.20 15.33
N GLN A 27 1.93 -13.30 15.56
CA GLN A 27 2.39 -13.69 16.89
C GLN A 27 3.36 -12.67 17.49
N ALA A 28 4.28 -12.15 16.67
CA ALA A 28 5.20 -11.11 17.11
C ALA A 28 4.47 -9.83 17.52
N ILE A 29 3.49 -9.38 16.75
CA ILE A 29 2.64 -8.22 17.08
C ILE A 29 1.91 -8.45 18.41
N GLN A 30 1.30 -9.61 18.60
CA GLN A 30 0.65 -9.94 19.85
C GLN A 30 1.61 -9.90 21.03
N ASN A 31 2.81 -10.49 20.89
CA ASN A 31 3.85 -10.50 21.92
C ASN A 31 4.31 -9.07 22.30
N LEU A 32 4.48 -8.17 21.30
CA LEU A 32 4.79 -6.75 21.53
C LEU A 32 3.72 -6.08 22.38
N LYS A 33 2.45 -6.30 22.06
CA LYS A 33 1.33 -5.72 22.79
C LYS A 33 1.21 -6.24 24.22
N GLU A 34 1.44 -7.51 24.43
CA GLU A 34 1.47 -8.12 25.78
C GLU A 34 2.58 -7.52 26.67
N GLN A 35 3.65 -7.01 26.07
CA GLN A 35 4.72 -6.27 26.74
C GLN A 35 4.40 -4.78 26.95
N GLY A 36 3.24 -4.29 26.49
CA GLY A 36 2.88 -2.88 26.55
C GLY A 36 3.61 -2.01 25.52
N ILE A 37 4.18 -2.60 24.48
CA ILE A 37 4.80 -1.89 23.36
C ILE A 37 3.70 -1.53 22.37
N PHE A 38 3.60 -0.26 22.02
CA PHE A 38 2.67 0.22 21.00
C PHE A 38 3.02 -0.31 19.62
N VAL A 39 2.00 -0.66 18.85
CA VAL A 39 2.18 -1.17 17.48
C VAL A 39 1.35 -0.37 16.49
N GLY A 40 1.97 0.14 15.43
CA GLY A 40 1.31 0.96 14.42
C GLY A 40 1.75 0.69 12.99
N LEU A 41 1.02 1.31 12.06
CA LEU A 41 1.34 1.33 10.64
C LEU A 41 1.90 2.69 10.23
N ALA A 42 2.80 2.71 9.24
CA ALA A 42 3.26 3.92 8.58
C ALA A 42 3.32 3.69 7.05
N THR A 43 2.32 4.19 6.32
CA THR A 43 2.08 3.79 4.94
C THR A 43 1.66 4.96 4.03
N GLY A 44 1.89 4.84 2.73
CA GLY A 44 1.33 5.71 1.71
C GLY A 44 -0.15 5.44 1.42
N ARG A 45 -0.70 4.33 1.92
CA ARG A 45 -2.13 4.00 1.73
C ARG A 45 -3.03 4.91 2.53
N GLY A 46 -4.28 5.07 2.06
CA GLY A 46 -5.31 5.85 2.76
C GLY A 46 -5.93 5.13 3.96
N PRO A 47 -6.61 5.89 4.85
CA PRO A 47 -7.19 5.35 6.09
C PRO A 47 -8.15 4.19 5.84
N PHE A 48 -8.98 4.25 4.81
CA PHE A 48 -9.93 3.21 4.47
C PHE A 48 -9.29 1.86 4.07
N PHE A 49 -8.06 1.88 3.53
CA PHE A 49 -7.32 0.66 3.20
C PHE A 49 -6.75 -0.07 4.42
N VAL A 50 -6.49 0.64 5.50
CA VAL A 50 -5.80 0.07 6.66
C VAL A 50 -6.75 -0.40 7.76
N GLN A 51 -8.06 -0.14 7.63
CA GLN A 51 -9.05 -0.49 8.65
C GLN A 51 -9.07 -1.98 9.02
N SER A 52 -8.95 -2.88 8.03
CA SER A 52 -8.87 -4.31 8.28
C SER A 52 -7.61 -4.67 9.10
N PHE A 53 -6.44 -4.15 8.72
CA PHE A 53 -5.20 -4.38 9.47
C PHE A 53 -5.29 -3.85 10.90
N MET A 54 -5.84 -2.64 11.09
CA MET A 54 -6.04 -2.06 12.41
C MET A 54 -6.89 -2.95 13.31
N LYS A 55 -7.96 -3.53 12.75
CA LYS A 55 -8.87 -4.40 13.47
C LYS A 55 -8.29 -5.81 13.68
N ASP A 56 -7.80 -6.45 12.60
CA ASP A 56 -7.45 -7.86 12.61
C ASP A 56 -6.16 -8.12 13.41
N LEU A 57 -5.22 -7.17 13.41
CA LEU A 57 -3.97 -7.23 14.17
C LEU A 57 -4.03 -6.43 15.47
N ASP A 58 -5.17 -5.87 15.80
CA ASP A 58 -5.37 -5.03 17.01
C ASP A 58 -4.32 -3.93 17.17
N LEU A 59 -3.99 -3.21 16.07
CA LEU A 59 -2.97 -2.17 16.05
C LEU A 59 -3.45 -0.88 16.72
N ASP A 60 -2.53 -0.13 17.32
CA ASP A 60 -2.85 1.05 18.11
C ASP A 60 -2.96 2.33 17.26
N PHE A 61 -2.13 2.44 16.20
CA PHE A 61 -2.04 3.66 15.37
C PHE A 61 -1.93 3.34 13.89
N ALA A 62 -2.37 4.31 13.06
CA ALA A 62 -2.07 4.34 11.65
C ALA A 62 -1.63 5.73 11.21
N VAL A 63 -0.43 5.82 10.69
CA VAL A 63 0.13 6.96 9.95
C VAL A 63 -0.09 6.67 8.47
N THR A 64 -1.11 7.30 7.88
CA THR A 64 -1.56 7.05 6.51
C THR A 64 -1.26 8.23 5.59
N TYR A 65 -1.35 8.02 4.27
CA TYR A 65 -1.01 9.03 3.28
C TYR A 65 0.35 9.67 3.54
N ASN A 66 1.37 8.83 3.88
CA ASN A 66 2.73 9.29 4.19
C ASN A 66 2.79 10.37 5.29
N GLY A 67 1.88 10.32 6.28
CA GLY A 67 1.85 11.25 7.41
C GLY A 67 0.80 12.36 7.34
N GLN A 68 0.00 12.43 6.27
CA GLN A 68 -1.04 13.44 6.11
C GLN A 68 -2.28 13.18 6.97
N TYR A 69 -2.60 11.89 7.23
CA TYR A 69 -3.74 11.51 8.06
C TYR A 69 -3.31 10.45 9.07
N ILE A 70 -3.48 10.76 10.35
CA ILE A 70 -2.98 9.96 11.46
C ILE A 70 -4.12 9.72 12.43
N PHE A 71 -4.34 8.46 12.80
CA PHE A 71 -5.39 8.10 13.74
C PHE A 71 -5.00 6.93 14.65
N SER A 72 -5.68 6.83 15.79
CA SER A 72 -5.66 5.69 16.69
C SER A 72 -6.99 4.95 16.63
N LYS A 73 -7.14 3.89 17.42
CA LYS A 73 -8.43 3.22 17.61
C LYS A 73 -9.53 4.15 18.12
N GLU A 74 -9.17 5.23 18.81
CA GLU A 74 -10.11 6.07 19.56
C GLU A 74 -10.39 7.39 18.84
N LYS A 75 -9.41 7.97 18.13
CA LYS A 75 -9.51 9.32 17.59
C LYS A 75 -8.58 9.58 16.42
N VAL A 76 -8.92 10.60 15.65
CA VAL A 76 -7.99 11.23 14.70
C VAL A 76 -6.99 12.06 15.51
N ILE A 77 -5.69 11.79 15.33
CA ILE A 77 -4.58 12.49 16.00
C ILE A 77 -4.21 13.74 15.20
N SER A 78 -4.12 13.61 13.88
CA SER A 78 -3.79 14.71 12.99
C SER A 78 -4.33 14.45 11.59
N ALA A 79 -4.85 15.49 10.97
CA ALA A 79 -5.32 15.47 9.59
C ALA A 79 -4.87 16.76 8.90
N THR A 80 -3.95 16.65 7.94
CA THR A 80 -3.33 17.78 7.25
C THR A 80 -3.62 17.67 5.75
N PRO A 81 -4.78 18.15 5.27
CA PRO A 81 -5.11 18.09 3.85
C PRO A 81 -4.20 19.00 3.02
N ILE A 82 -4.04 18.70 1.75
CA ILE A 82 -3.42 19.60 0.78
C ILE A 82 -4.29 20.86 0.69
N ASP A 83 -3.67 22.02 0.70
CA ASP A 83 -4.42 23.25 0.58
C ASP A 83 -5.12 23.37 -0.78
N LYS A 84 -6.23 24.15 -0.81
CA LYS A 84 -7.09 24.22 -2.00
C LYS A 84 -6.42 24.89 -3.20
N SER A 85 -5.45 25.77 -2.99
CA SER A 85 -4.69 26.43 -4.06
C SER A 85 -3.75 25.43 -4.70
N SER A 86 -2.93 24.74 -3.91
CA SER A 86 -2.02 23.70 -4.39
C SER A 86 -2.76 22.54 -5.06
N LEU A 87 -3.89 22.10 -4.49
CA LEU A 87 -4.72 21.08 -5.10
C LEU A 87 -5.23 21.50 -6.50
N ARG A 88 -5.68 22.74 -6.63
CA ARG A 88 -6.14 23.29 -7.90
C ARG A 88 -5.01 23.33 -8.95
N GLU A 89 -3.83 23.79 -8.53
CA GLU A 89 -2.63 23.80 -9.38
C GLU A 89 -2.23 22.40 -9.86
N ILE A 90 -2.28 21.40 -8.98
CA ILE A 90 -2.02 19.99 -9.34
C ILE A 90 -3.04 19.49 -10.36
N ILE A 91 -4.34 19.78 -10.15
CA ILE A 91 -5.41 19.37 -11.08
C ILE A 91 -5.22 20.05 -12.45
N ASP A 92 -4.89 21.35 -12.48
CA ASP A 92 -4.67 22.09 -13.72
C ASP A 92 -3.42 21.61 -14.46
N TYR A 93 -2.35 21.31 -13.72
CA TYR A 93 -1.15 20.66 -14.27
C TYR A 93 -1.47 19.30 -14.89
N ALA A 94 -2.22 18.46 -14.18
CA ALA A 94 -2.64 17.15 -14.67
C ALA A 94 -3.46 17.26 -15.96
N LYS A 95 -4.44 18.18 -16.02
CA LYS A 95 -5.23 18.46 -17.22
C LYS A 95 -4.37 18.93 -18.39
N LYS A 96 -3.47 19.90 -18.16
CA LYS A 96 -2.57 20.46 -19.16
C LYS A 96 -1.63 19.40 -19.76
N HIS A 97 -1.09 18.53 -18.92
CA HIS A 97 -0.13 17.50 -19.30
C HIS A 97 -0.78 16.13 -19.58
N LYS A 98 -2.13 16.07 -19.59
CA LYS A 98 -2.91 14.82 -19.82
C LYS A 98 -2.49 13.69 -18.88
N LYS A 99 -2.27 14.03 -17.61
CA LYS A 99 -1.92 13.06 -16.56
C LYS A 99 -3.17 12.53 -15.86
N GLU A 100 -3.15 11.25 -15.57
CA GLU A 100 -4.17 10.61 -14.73
C GLU A 100 -3.86 10.84 -13.26
N ILE A 101 -4.88 11.23 -12.50
CA ILE A 101 -4.76 11.46 -11.06
C ILE A 101 -5.88 10.78 -10.28
N ALA A 102 -5.58 10.44 -9.03
CA ALA A 102 -6.56 10.07 -8.03
C ALA A 102 -6.36 10.92 -6.77
N LEU A 103 -7.47 11.31 -6.16
CA LEU A 103 -7.54 12.16 -4.97
C LEU A 103 -7.89 11.31 -3.77
N GLY A 104 -7.03 11.30 -2.76
CA GLY A 104 -7.22 10.56 -1.52
C GLY A 104 -8.00 11.36 -0.49
N THR A 105 -9.19 10.90 -0.13
CA THR A 105 -10.01 11.42 0.97
C THR A 105 -9.86 10.55 2.20
N GLU A 106 -10.55 10.87 3.27
CA GLU A 106 -10.61 10.03 4.47
C GLU A 106 -11.24 8.66 4.19
N THR A 107 -12.27 8.62 3.38
CA THR A 107 -13.14 7.46 3.19
C THR A 107 -12.92 6.69 1.90
N ASP A 108 -12.31 7.29 0.89
CA ASP A 108 -12.14 6.68 -0.43
C ASP A 108 -10.96 7.32 -1.18
N MET A 109 -10.65 6.73 -2.33
CA MET A 109 -9.79 7.33 -3.33
C MET A 109 -10.60 7.58 -4.60
N VAL A 110 -10.76 8.85 -4.94
CA VAL A 110 -11.60 9.30 -6.06
C VAL A 110 -10.73 9.77 -7.21
N GLY A 111 -10.96 9.29 -8.41
CA GLY A 111 -10.13 9.63 -9.56
C GLY A 111 -10.56 8.92 -10.82
N SER A 112 -9.73 8.96 -11.85
CA SER A 112 -10.04 8.28 -13.10
C SER A 112 -10.31 6.79 -12.87
N HIS A 113 -11.23 6.24 -13.63
CA HIS A 113 -11.61 4.81 -13.57
C HIS A 113 -10.39 3.88 -13.70
N ILE A 114 -9.36 4.31 -14.43
CA ILE A 114 -8.10 3.60 -14.62
C ILE A 114 -7.35 3.43 -13.31
N MET A 115 -7.25 4.48 -12.49
CA MET A 115 -6.56 4.40 -11.21
C MET A 115 -7.35 3.58 -10.19
N ARG A 116 -8.67 3.68 -10.16
CA ARG A 116 -9.54 2.85 -9.31
C ARG A 116 -9.39 1.36 -9.64
N PHE A 117 -9.35 1.01 -10.91
CA PHE A 117 -9.18 -0.37 -11.38
C PHE A 117 -7.72 -0.85 -11.19
N GLY A 118 -6.73 -0.03 -11.54
CA GLY A 118 -5.31 -0.35 -11.42
C GLY A 118 -4.84 -0.53 -9.97
N MET A 119 -5.35 0.26 -9.04
CA MET A 119 -4.99 0.16 -7.62
C MET A 119 -5.56 -1.08 -6.94
N SER A 120 -6.70 -1.62 -7.40
CA SER A 120 -7.32 -2.79 -6.77
C SER A 120 -6.86 -4.14 -7.35
N LYS A 121 -6.63 -4.22 -8.67
CA LYS A 121 -6.30 -5.48 -9.36
C LYS A 121 -4.97 -5.48 -10.13
N PHE A 122 -4.56 -4.35 -10.71
CA PHE A 122 -3.34 -4.27 -11.53
C PHE A 122 -2.06 -4.31 -10.68
N SER A 123 -2.05 -3.73 -9.49
CA SER A 123 -0.93 -3.90 -8.55
C SER A 123 -0.78 -5.37 -8.11
N GLN A 124 -1.87 -6.15 -8.18
CA GLN A 124 -1.83 -7.60 -7.92
C GLN A 124 -1.17 -8.39 -9.04
N TRP A 125 -1.33 -7.93 -10.28
CA TRP A 125 -0.88 -8.67 -11.46
C TRP A 125 0.54 -8.29 -11.89
N SER A 126 0.89 -6.99 -11.85
CA SER A 126 2.16 -6.49 -12.40
C SER A 126 3.40 -6.87 -11.58
N SER A 127 3.29 -7.03 -10.26
CA SER A 127 4.45 -7.40 -9.43
C SER A 127 4.95 -8.82 -9.65
N ARG A 128 4.13 -9.69 -10.24
CA ARG A 128 4.43 -11.14 -10.36
C ARG A 128 4.97 -11.58 -11.73
N PHE A 129 4.77 -10.78 -12.81
CA PHE A 129 5.02 -11.24 -14.18
C PHE A 129 5.79 -10.27 -15.09
N VAL A 130 6.15 -9.06 -14.63
CA VAL A 130 6.85 -8.09 -15.47
C VAL A 130 8.35 -8.10 -15.15
N PRO A 131 9.22 -8.60 -16.06
CA PRO A 131 10.66 -8.44 -15.92
C PRO A 131 11.00 -6.95 -15.83
N LYS A 132 11.95 -6.58 -14.96
CA LYS A 132 12.34 -5.19 -14.65
C LYS A 132 12.64 -4.30 -15.87
N GLY A 133 12.85 -4.86 -17.05
CA GLY A 133 13.07 -4.14 -18.32
C GLY A 133 11.81 -3.87 -19.16
N PHE A 134 10.69 -4.55 -18.90
CA PHE A 134 9.48 -4.47 -19.72
C PHE A 134 8.50 -3.38 -19.25
N ALA A 135 8.67 -2.89 -18.03
CA ALA A 135 7.85 -1.85 -17.40
C ALA A 135 7.73 -0.56 -18.25
N ARG A 136 8.79 -0.21 -18.97
CA ARG A 136 8.86 0.98 -19.83
C ARG A 136 7.95 0.90 -21.06
N TYR A 137 7.75 -0.29 -21.61
CA TYR A 137 6.90 -0.51 -22.77
C TYR A 137 5.41 -0.61 -22.40
N ILE A 138 5.11 -1.19 -21.23
CA ILE A 138 3.73 -1.31 -20.74
C ILE A 138 3.15 0.06 -20.39
N SER A 139 3.91 0.94 -19.73
CA SER A 139 3.42 2.29 -19.39
C SER A 139 3.10 3.14 -20.62
N TYR A 140 3.88 3.02 -21.69
CA TYR A 140 3.66 3.78 -22.92
C TYR A 140 2.48 3.24 -23.77
N GLY A 141 2.38 1.92 -23.89
CA GLY A 141 1.27 1.25 -24.60
C GLY A 141 -0.06 1.40 -23.86
N PHE A 142 -0.03 1.15 -22.54
CA PHE A 142 -1.19 1.24 -21.66
C PHE A 142 -1.79 2.66 -21.65
N ASN A 143 -0.97 3.70 -21.46
CA ASN A 143 -1.44 5.08 -21.51
C ASN A 143 -2.09 5.46 -22.87
N ARG A 144 -1.63 4.88 -23.97
CA ARG A 144 -2.13 5.20 -25.31
C ARG A 144 -3.45 4.47 -25.64
N VAL A 145 -3.64 3.26 -25.14
CA VAL A 145 -4.85 2.46 -25.36
C VAL A 145 -5.96 2.89 -24.40
N VAL A 146 -5.63 3.07 -23.14
CA VAL A 146 -6.60 3.38 -22.09
C VAL A 146 -7.09 4.82 -22.18
N SER A 147 -6.24 5.78 -22.56
CA SER A 147 -6.67 7.19 -22.78
C SER A 147 -7.63 7.36 -23.95
N LYS A 148 -7.70 6.40 -24.87
CA LYS A 148 -8.66 6.41 -25.99
C LYS A 148 -9.98 5.71 -25.69
N ALA A 149 -9.99 4.73 -24.78
CA ALA A 149 -11.11 3.82 -24.53
C ALA A 149 -12.06 4.26 -23.41
N LEU A 150 -11.68 5.25 -22.56
CA LEU A 150 -12.51 5.64 -21.41
C LEU A 150 -13.03 7.07 -21.52
N PRO A 151 -14.33 7.31 -21.23
CA PRO A 151 -14.90 8.65 -21.23
C PRO A 151 -14.21 9.52 -20.18
N GLN A 152 -13.71 10.68 -20.61
CA GLN A 152 -13.21 11.72 -19.72
C GLN A 152 -14.39 12.29 -18.93
N GLN A 153 -14.57 11.87 -17.69
CA GLN A 153 -15.40 12.60 -16.72
C GLN A 153 -14.64 13.86 -16.30
N LYS A 154 -14.89 14.96 -17.01
CA LYS A 154 -14.19 16.25 -16.82
C LYS A 154 -14.71 17.07 -15.64
N ASP A 155 -15.92 16.82 -15.15
CA ASP A 155 -16.60 17.73 -14.21
C ASP A 155 -16.58 17.28 -12.75
N ASP A 156 -16.38 15.97 -12.46
CA ASP A 156 -16.46 15.45 -11.09
C ASP A 156 -15.27 15.82 -10.19
N LEU A 157 -14.05 16.03 -10.74
CA LEU A 157 -12.86 16.31 -9.91
C LEU A 157 -12.94 17.68 -9.20
N LEU A 158 -13.63 18.66 -9.78
CA LEU A 158 -13.82 19.97 -9.15
C LEU A 158 -14.88 19.93 -8.02
N ASP A 159 -15.90 19.08 -8.15
CA ASP A 159 -16.89 18.87 -7.08
C ASP A 159 -16.32 18.07 -5.92
N ILE A 160 -15.45 17.08 -6.20
CA ILE A 160 -14.72 16.28 -5.21
C ILE A 160 -13.73 17.14 -4.42
N SER A 161 -13.16 18.19 -5.03
CA SER A 161 -12.27 19.15 -4.34
C SER A 161 -12.95 19.93 -3.20
N ARG A 162 -14.25 19.71 -2.95
CA ARG A 162 -14.96 20.24 -1.76
C ARG A 162 -14.61 19.47 -0.50
N GLU A 163 -14.27 18.17 -0.62
CA GLU A 163 -13.80 17.38 0.52
C GLU A 163 -12.31 17.63 0.79
N PRO A 164 -11.83 17.42 2.02
CA PRO A 164 -10.41 17.45 2.34
C PRO A 164 -9.65 16.35 1.57
N ILE A 165 -8.65 16.76 0.77
CA ILE A 165 -7.79 15.83 0.02
C ILE A 165 -6.45 15.74 0.73
N TYR A 166 -6.04 14.53 1.08
CA TYR A 166 -4.82 14.27 1.83
C TYR A 166 -3.65 13.82 0.95
N GLN A 167 -3.91 13.25 -0.20
CA GLN A 167 -2.88 12.80 -1.14
C GLN A 167 -3.42 12.86 -2.56
N VAL A 168 -2.57 13.26 -3.49
CA VAL A 168 -2.85 13.09 -4.92
C VAL A 168 -1.89 12.05 -5.46
N VAL A 169 -2.41 10.97 -6.05
CA VAL A 169 -1.61 10.00 -6.78
C VAL A 169 -1.64 10.37 -8.25
N MET A 170 -0.48 10.54 -8.89
CA MET A 170 -0.38 10.90 -10.30
C MET A 170 0.43 9.84 -11.05
N LEU A 171 -0.07 9.36 -12.18
CA LEU A 171 0.71 8.48 -13.06
C LEU A 171 1.86 9.26 -13.68
N ALA A 172 3.07 8.92 -13.30
CA ALA A 172 4.30 9.58 -13.74
C ALA A 172 5.50 8.64 -13.67
N THR A 173 6.44 8.80 -14.62
CA THR A 173 7.77 8.15 -14.52
C THR A 173 8.65 8.86 -13.50
N PRO A 174 9.78 8.26 -13.08
CA PRO A 174 10.74 8.95 -12.20
C PRO A 174 11.25 10.27 -12.76
N GLU A 175 11.53 10.33 -14.07
CA GLU A 175 12.01 11.53 -14.75
C GLU A 175 10.95 12.65 -14.77
N GLU A 176 9.68 12.27 -14.99
CA GLU A 176 8.57 13.23 -14.93
C GLU A 176 8.32 13.72 -13.50
N THR A 177 8.56 12.87 -12.50
CA THR A 177 8.44 13.27 -11.08
C THR A 177 9.47 14.34 -10.75
N GLN A 178 10.71 14.20 -11.20
CA GLN A 178 11.74 15.20 -10.99
C GLN A 178 11.36 16.57 -11.58
N ALA A 179 10.79 16.59 -12.78
CA ALA A 179 10.30 17.83 -13.38
C ALA A 179 9.11 18.45 -12.60
N MET A 180 8.28 17.61 -11.97
CA MET A 180 7.18 18.10 -11.13
C MET A 180 7.68 18.63 -9.78
N GLU A 181 8.71 18.06 -9.18
CA GLU A 181 9.36 18.57 -7.96
C GLU A 181 9.89 19.99 -8.17
N GLU A 182 10.47 20.29 -9.34
CA GLU A 182 10.91 21.63 -9.69
C GLU A 182 9.74 22.62 -9.89
N TYR A 183 8.60 22.11 -10.40
CA TYR A 183 7.42 22.93 -10.64
C TYR A 183 6.61 23.23 -9.37
N PHE A 184 6.59 22.30 -8.40
CA PHE A 184 5.85 22.40 -7.14
C PHE A 184 6.80 22.33 -5.94
N PRO A 185 7.60 23.34 -5.66
CA PRO A 185 8.64 23.32 -4.63
C PRO A 185 8.10 23.17 -3.19
N ASP A 186 6.84 23.51 -2.93
CA ASP A 186 6.20 23.40 -1.62
C ASP A 186 5.53 22.02 -1.39
N LEU A 187 5.53 21.16 -2.39
CA LEU A 187 4.96 19.81 -2.32
C LEU A 187 6.08 18.76 -2.29
N LYS A 188 5.77 17.64 -1.69
CA LYS A 188 6.66 16.49 -1.64
C LYS A 188 6.12 15.38 -2.52
N PHE A 189 7.02 14.76 -3.27
CA PHE A 189 6.74 13.64 -4.15
C PHE A 189 7.39 12.39 -3.57
N THR A 190 6.60 11.39 -3.27
CA THR A 190 7.10 10.09 -2.82
C THR A 190 6.67 8.99 -3.78
N ARG A 191 7.37 7.87 -3.77
CA ARG A 191 7.10 6.76 -4.69
C ARG A 191 7.17 5.44 -3.95
N SER A 192 6.06 4.70 -3.98
CA SER A 192 6.00 3.29 -3.61
C SER A 192 5.96 2.37 -4.85
N SER A 193 5.92 2.97 -6.05
CA SER A 193 5.78 2.27 -7.33
C SER A 193 6.57 3.00 -8.43
N PRO A 194 7.13 2.29 -9.43
CA PRO A 194 7.79 2.93 -10.56
C PRO A 194 6.84 3.68 -11.51
N TYR A 195 5.53 3.56 -11.33
CA TYR A 195 4.53 4.07 -12.28
C TYR A 195 3.77 5.30 -11.80
N ALA A 196 3.81 5.57 -10.50
CA ALA A 196 3.05 6.66 -9.90
C ALA A 196 3.88 7.41 -8.85
N ALA A 197 3.60 8.69 -8.71
CA ALA A 197 4.06 9.55 -7.63
C ALA A 197 2.90 9.88 -6.70
N ASP A 198 3.15 9.84 -5.41
CA ASP A 198 2.27 10.31 -4.35
C ASP A 198 2.66 11.74 -4.02
N ILE A 199 1.75 12.68 -4.19
CA ILE A 199 1.93 14.11 -3.95
C ILE A 199 1.29 14.46 -2.61
N ILE A 200 2.06 15.01 -1.71
CA ILE A 200 1.68 15.39 -0.34
C ILE A 200 2.24 16.76 0.01
N ASN A 201 1.87 17.32 1.17
CA ASN A 201 2.49 18.55 1.68
C ASN A 201 3.98 18.33 1.96
N GLY A 202 4.79 19.35 1.67
CA GLY A 202 6.25 19.28 1.78
C GLY A 202 6.78 19.04 3.21
N ASP A 203 6.04 19.46 4.20
CA ASP A 203 6.37 19.34 5.64
C ASP A 203 5.90 18.03 6.29
N THR A 204 5.41 17.06 5.50
CA THR A 204 4.90 15.79 6.02
C THR A 204 5.72 14.60 5.55
N SER A 205 5.77 13.58 6.39
CA SER A 205 6.37 12.28 6.08
C SER A 205 5.90 11.21 7.09
N LYS A 206 6.20 9.94 6.80
CA LYS A 206 5.99 8.85 7.77
C LYS A 206 6.68 9.14 9.10
N LEU A 207 7.92 9.67 9.07
CA LEU A 207 8.68 10.03 10.26
C LEU A 207 7.98 11.11 11.09
N GLN A 208 7.55 12.21 10.44
CA GLN A 208 6.83 13.29 11.10
C GLN A 208 5.50 12.80 11.68
N GLY A 209 4.82 11.88 10.97
CA GLY A 209 3.61 11.25 11.48
C GLY A 209 3.85 10.45 12.75
N ILE A 210 4.89 9.62 12.78
CA ILE A 210 5.29 8.84 13.97
C ILE A 210 5.67 9.77 15.13
N ALA A 211 6.39 10.87 14.86
CA ALA A 211 6.75 11.84 15.88
C ALA A 211 5.51 12.52 16.49
N ARG A 212 4.46 12.82 15.70
CA ARG A 212 3.18 13.34 16.20
C ARG A 212 2.47 12.32 17.10
N VAL A 213 2.46 11.04 16.73
CA VAL A 213 1.95 9.97 17.59
C VAL A 213 2.74 9.91 18.89
N GLY A 214 4.08 9.93 18.82
CA GLY A 214 4.95 9.90 20.01
C GLY A 214 4.69 11.06 20.97
N LYS A 215 4.49 12.26 20.45
CA LYS A 215 4.13 13.44 21.25
C LYS A 215 2.80 13.26 21.99
N GLU A 216 1.81 12.65 21.35
CA GLU A 216 0.49 12.41 21.92
C GLU A 216 0.48 11.29 22.96
N TYR A 217 1.28 10.23 22.75
CA TYR A 217 1.26 9.00 23.56
C TYR A 217 2.50 8.83 24.45
N GLY A 218 3.38 9.83 24.52
CA GLY A 218 4.45 9.91 25.49
C GLY A 218 5.67 9.05 25.18
N PHE A 219 6.03 8.91 23.91
CA PHE A 219 7.30 8.28 23.52
C PHE A 219 8.09 9.16 22.53
N ASP A 220 9.42 9.04 22.62
CA ASP A 220 10.34 9.75 21.75
C ASP A 220 10.64 8.92 20.48
N ILE A 221 10.98 9.59 19.38
CA ILE A 221 11.32 8.94 18.11
C ILE A 221 12.52 7.99 18.24
N ASN A 222 13.43 8.26 19.18
CA ASN A 222 14.55 7.36 19.52
C ASN A 222 14.11 6.07 20.23
N GLN A 223 12.87 5.99 20.71
CA GLN A 223 12.27 4.81 21.34
C GLN A 223 11.40 4.03 20.34
N VAL A 224 11.46 4.40 19.05
CA VAL A 224 10.72 3.75 17.98
C VAL A 224 11.60 2.79 17.21
N MET A 225 11.07 1.58 16.98
CA MET A 225 11.57 0.65 15.97
C MET A 225 10.66 0.72 14.73
N ALA A 226 11.23 0.81 13.53
CA ALA A 226 10.44 0.87 12.30
C ALA A 226 10.99 -0.07 11.23
N PHE A 227 10.06 -0.64 10.45
CA PHE A 227 10.33 -1.56 9.35
C PHE A 227 9.85 -0.94 8.03
N GLY A 228 10.67 -1.05 6.97
CA GLY A 228 10.34 -0.56 5.64
C GLY A 228 11.17 -1.22 4.55
N ASP A 229 10.77 -1.01 3.28
CA ASP A 229 11.42 -1.64 2.12
C ASP A 229 11.58 -0.74 0.90
N SER A 230 10.91 0.41 0.83
CA SER A 230 10.87 1.25 -0.38
C SER A 230 11.26 2.71 -0.13
N ASP A 231 11.40 3.48 -1.21
CA ASP A 231 11.97 4.83 -1.16
C ASP A 231 11.14 5.80 -0.28
N ASN A 232 9.82 5.58 -0.11
CA ASN A 232 9.00 6.37 0.81
C ASN A 232 9.24 6.07 2.30
N ASP A 233 10.07 5.05 2.62
CA ASP A 233 10.51 4.72 3.98
C ASP A 233 11.85 5.36 4.37
N LEU A 234 12.59 5.92 3.41
CA LEU A 234 13.95 6.43 3.63
C LEU A 234 14.04 7.40 4.81
N GLU A 235 13.13 8.35 4.87
CA GLU A 235 13.11 9.35 5.94
C GLU A 235 12.76 8.73 7.29
N MET A 236 11.77 7.81 7.33
CA MET A 236 11.41 7.06 8.51
C MET A 236 12.59 6.23 9.04
N LEU A 237 13.21 5.45 8.15
CA LEU A 237 14.33 4.57 8.51
C LEU A 237 15.60 5.35 8.90
N SER A 238 15.79 6.55 8.35
CA SER A 238 16.92 7.41 8.75
C SER A 238 16.70 8.07 10.11
N GLY A 239 15.46 8.30 10.54
CA GLY A 239 15.13 9.14 11.67
C GLY A 239 14.76 8.42 12.96
N VAL A 240 14.30 7.16 12.91
CA VAL A 240 13.89 6.42 14.11
C VAL A 240 15.07 5.85 14.90
N GLY A 241 14.83 5.57 16.18
CA GLY A 241 15.83 4.99 17.08
C GLY A 241 16.39 3.64 16.63
N MET A 242 15.55 2.77 16.05
CA MET A 242 15.94 1.47 15.50
C MET A 242 15.25 1.25 14.16
N SER A 243 15.99 1.25 13.08
CA SER A 243 15.46 1.10 11.73
C SER A 243 15.87 -0.22 11.10
N ILE A 244 14.90 -0.90 10.50
CA ILE A 244 15.05 -2.22 9.90
C ILE A 244 14.62 -2.16 8.44
N ALA A 245 15.56 -2.38 7.53
CA ALA A 245 15.24 -2.62 6.13
C ALA A 245 14.89 -4.08 5.90
N MET A 246 13.82 -4.33 5.16
CA MET A 246 13.46 -5.69 4.74
C MET A 246 14.45 -6.22 3.70
N GLY A 247 14.69 -7.54 3.69
CA GLY A 247 15.62 -8.19 2.75
C GLY A 247 15.25 -8.02 1.27
N ASN A 248 13.96 -7.86 0.97
CA ASN A 248 13.43 -7.51 -0.37
C ASN A 248 13.51 -6.00 -0.67
N GLY A 249 13.90 -5.15 0.30
CA GLY A 249 13.94 -3.71 0.14
C GLY A 249 14.98 -3.21 -0.87
N THR A 250 14.83 -1.94 -1.28
CA THR A 250 15.76 -1.28 -2.21
C THR A 250 17.16 -1.13 -1.60
N SER A 251 18.19 -0.95 -2.43
CA SER A 251 19.55 -0.68 -1.94
C SER A 251 19.59 0.56 -1.04
N LYS A 252 18.84 1.60 -1.41
CA LYS A 252 18.81 2.86 -0.65
C LYS A 252 18.31 2.69 0.79
N VAL A 253 17.21 1.93 1.00
CA VAL A 253 16.70 1.71 2.36
C VAL A 253 17.66 0.84 3.18
N LYS A 254 18.34 -0.13 2.54
CA LYS A 254 19.35 -0.95 3.20
C LYS A 254 20.60 -0.16 3.62
N GLU A 255 20.94 0.88 2.87
CA GLU A 255 22.08 1.76 3.17
C GLU A 255 21.80 2.68 4.36
N VAL A 256 20.55 3.16 4.51
CA VAL A 256 20.19 4.08 5.59
C VAL A 256 19.73 3.40 6.87
N ALA A 257 19.20 2.17 6.77
CA ALA A 257 18.71 1.41 7.92
C ALA A 257 19.87 0.91 8.80
N LYS A 258 19.66 0.88 10.11
CA LYS A 258 20.64 0.36 11.08
C LYS A 258 20.84 -1.15 10.97
N HIS A 259 19.84 -1.86 10.46
CA HIS A 259 19.89 -3.31 10.26
C HIS A 259 19.09 -3.72 9.03
N THR A 260 19.55 -4.78 8.36
CA THR A 260 18.82 -5.43 7.28
C THR A 260 18.43 -6.84 7.71
N THR A 261 17.14 -7.14 7.70
CA THR A 261 16.61 -8.47 8.02
C THR A 261 16.36 -9.30 6.76
N THR A 262 15.76 -10.49 6.89
CA THR A 262 15.31 -11.30 5.73
C THR A 262 14.08 -10.69 5.06
N SER A 263 13.63 -11.27 3.95
CA SER A 263 12.49 -10.72 3.22
C SER A 263 11.16 -10.85 3.99
N ASN A 264 10.17 -10.07 3.55
CA ASN A 264 8.78 -10.12 4.04
C ASN A 264 8.11 -11.50 3.92
N SER A 265 8.62 -12.37 3.04
CA SER A 265 8.14 -13.75 2.85
C SER A 265 8.98 -14.79 3.58
N GLN A 266 9.99 -14.37 4.37
CA GLN A 266 10.96 -15.21 5.07
C GLN A 266 11.08 -14.86 6.57
N ASP A 267 9.95 -14.51 7.20
CA ASP A 267 9.85 -14.15 8.62
C ASP A 267 10.72 -12.96 9.04
N GLY A 268 10.99 -12.00 8.11
CA GLY A 268 11.93 -10.91 8.34
C GLY A 268 11.60 -10.05 9.56
N ILE A 269 10.31 -9.74 9.80
CA ILE A 269 9.87 -8.98 10.97
C ILE A 269 10.18 -9.77 12.25
N HIS A 270 9.72 -11.02 12.34
CA HIS A 270 9.92 -11.86 13.51
C HIS A 270 11.41 -12.01 13.84
N LYS A 271 12.25 -12.33 12.83
CA LYS A 271 13.69 -12.51 12.99
C LYS A 271 14.40 -11.25 13.49
N ALA A 272 13.98 -10.07 13.00
CA ALA A 272 14.57 -8.83 13.49
C ALA A 272 14.18 -8.55 14.95
N LEU A 273 12.91 -8.72 15.30
CA LEU A 273 12.43 -8.54 16.69
C LEU A 273 13.12 -9.52 17.65
N GLU A 274 13.32 -10.78 17.24
CA GLU A 274 14.06 -11.79 17.99
C GLU A 274 15.55 -11.41 18.13
N HIS A 275 16.20 -11.02 17.02
CA HIS A 275 17.61 -10.61 17.00
C HIS A 275 17.91 -9.48 17.99
N PHE A 276 17.01 -8.52 18.12
CA PHE A 276 17.16 -7.41 19.04
C PHE A 276 16.62 -7.69 20.45
N GLY A 277 16.13 -8.91 20.71
CA GLY A 277 15.60 -9.29 22.00
C GLY A 277 14.35 -8.52 22.42
N ILE A 278 13.56 -8.07 21.42
CA ILE A 278 12.31 -7.31 21.65
C ILE A 278 11.15 -8.26 21.96
N LEU A 279 11.18 -9.48 21.41
CA LEU A 279 10.18 -10.50 21.75
C LEU A 279 10.48 -11.08 23.13
N ALA A 280 9.46 -11.14 24.00
CA ALA A 280 9.57 -11.86 25.24
C ALA A 280 9.87 -13.34 24.95
N SER A 281 10.78 -13.95 25.68
CA SER A 281 11.07 -15.39 25.59
C SER A 281 9.77 -16.17 25.70
N GLU A 282 9.50 -17.10 24.78
CA GLU A 282 8.30 -17.93 24.82
C GLU A 282 8.13 -18.53 26.24
N LYS A 283 7.07 -18.06 26.93
CA LYS A 283 6.49 -18.91 27.96
C LYS A 283 5.93 -20.09 27.18
N VAL A 284 6.49 -21.29 27.44
CA VAL A 284 5.96 -22.55 26.91
C VAL A 284 4.46 -22.58 27.24
N PHE A 285 3.62 -22.20 26.28
CA PHE A 285 2.18 -22.28 26.44
C PHE A 285 1.80 -23.74 26.41
N THR A 286 1.50 -24.28 27.57
CA THR A 286 0.79 -25.55 27.67
C THR A 286 -0.63 -25.33 27.16
N SER A 287 -1.08 -26.26 26.33
CA SER A 287 -2.31 -26.25 25.52
C SER A 287 -3.61 -26.19 26.37
N SER A 288 -3.92 -25.07 27.00
CA SER A 288 -5.16 -24.91 27.76
C SER A 288 -5.87 -23.57 27.60
N ASP A 289 -5.55 -22.74 26.61
CA ASP A 289 -6.21 -21.46 26.47
C ASP A 289 -7.34 -21.46 25.44
N HIS A 290 -8.53 -21.29 25.99
CA HIS A 290 -9.86 -21.29 25.34
C HIS A 290 -10.06 -20.24 24.21
N HIS A 291 -9.09 -19.37 23.92
CA HIS A 291 -9.20 -18.35 22.88
C HIS A 291 -8.91 -18.89 21.47
N PHE A 292 -8.12 -19.97 21.36
CA PHE A 292 -7.80 -20.60 20.06
C PHE A 292 -9.00 -21.27 19.39
N ASN A 293 -10.04 -21.62 20.16
CA ASN A 293 -11.24 -22.25 19.61
C ASN A 293 -12.23 -21.28 18.92
N LYS A 294 -12.24 -19.99 19.28
CA LYS A 294 -13.12 -18.99 18.65
C LYS A 294 -12.66 -18.61 17.24
N VAL A 295 -11.38 -18.60 16.96
CA VAL A 295 -10.84 -18.32 15.62
C VAL A 295 -11.08 -19.50 14.67
N LYS A 296 -11.02 -20.75 15.18
CA LYS A 296 -11.39 -21.94 14.39
C LYS A 296 -12.88 -21.98 14.01
N GLU A 297 -13.77 -21.49 14.87
CA GLU A 297 -15.20 -21.41 14.57
C GLU A 297 -15.49 -20.39 13.45
N PHE A 298 -14.75 -19.28 13.38
CA PHE A 298 -14.93 -18.26 12.34
C PHE A 298 -14.44 -18.75 10.96
N HIS A 299 -13.33 -19.45 10.89
CA HIS A 299 -12.86 -20.11 9.66
C HIS A 299 -13.77 -21.26 9.22
N GLY A 300 -14.35 -22.02 10.15
CA GLY A 300 -15.29 -23.08 9.84
C GLY A 300 -16.65 -22.63 9.27
N VAL A 301 -17.02 -21.36 9.44
CA VAL A 301 -18.27 -20.78 8.89
C VAL A 301 -18.05 -20.28 7.44
N MET A 302 -16.85 -19.86 7.09
CA MET A 302 -16.52 -19.46 5.70
C MET A 302 -16.35 -20.68 4.77
N ASP A 303 -15.80 -21.80 5.27
CA ASP A 303 -15.63 -23.04 4.49
C ASP A 303 -16.95 -23.75 4.17
N LYS A 304 -18.04 -23.46 4.87
CA LYS A 304 -19.36 -24.05 4.60
C LYS A 304 -20.16 -23.36 3.48
N LYS A 305 -19.69 -22.20 2.99
CA LYS A 305 -20.36 -21.48 1.87
C LYS A 305 -19.71 -21.67 0.52
N THR A 306 -18.53 -22.28 0.45
CA THR A 306 -17.86 -22.65 -0.79
C THR A 306 -17.48 -24.14 -0.75
N GLN A 307 -18.48 -25.02 -0.86
CA GLN A 307 -18.28 -26.40 -1.23
C GLN A 307 -18.04 -26.48 -2.75
N GLU A 308 -16.91 -26.01 -3.20
CA GLU A 308 -16.27 -26.44 -4.43
C GLU A 308 -14.89 -26.99 -4.05
N GLU A 309 -14.60 -28.20 -4.56
CA GLU A 309 -13.41 -28.98 -4.23
C GLU A 309 -12.11 -28.15 -4.36
N PRO A 310 -11.12 -28.34 -3.48
CA PRO A 310 -9.84 -27.65 -3.61
C PRO A 310 -9.17 -28.09 -4.91
N ILE A 311 -9.14 -27.21 -5.90
CA ILE A 311 -8.43 -27.44 -7.17
C ILE A 311 -6.95 -27.59 -6.84
N ALA A 312 -6.44 -28.78 -6.99
CA ALA A 312 -5.04 -29.12 -6.72
C ALA A 312 -4.08 -28.19 -7.48
N TRP A 313 -2.93 -27.88 -6.87
CA TRP A 313 -1.84 -27.10 -7.47
C TRP A 313 -1.14 -27.92 -8.58
N THR A 314 -1.84 -28.13 -9.70
CA THR A 314 -1.33 -28.78 -10.90
C THR A 314 -1.17 -27.73 -12.01
N PRO A 315 -0.31 -27.97 -13.02
CA PRO A 315 -0.21 -27.10 -14.20
C PRO A 315 -1.54 -26.86 -14.91
N GLU A 316 -2.46 -27.83 -14.86
CA GLU A 316 -3.82 -27.74 -15.42
C GLU A 316 -4.71 -26.81 -14.58
N GLY A 317 -4.66 -26.87 -13.26
CA GLY A 317 -5.36 -25.96 -12.37
C GLY A 317 -4.87 -24.51 -12.49
N ALA A 318 -3.60 -24.29 -12.84
CA ALA A 318 -3.07 -22.97 -13.15
C ALA A 318 -3.62 -22.40 -14.47
N ARG A 319 -3.76 -23.27 -15.50
CA ARG A 319 -4.38 -22.90 -16.80
C ARG A 319 -5.87 -22.59 -16.65
N HIS A 320 -6.60 -23.34 -15.84
CA HIS A 320 -8.02 -23.08 -15.57
C HIS A 320 -8.25 -21.74 -14.87
N ARG A 321 -7.39 -21.38 -13.91
CA ARG A 321 -7.44 -20.06 -13.24
C ARG A 321 -7.06 -18.90 -14.15
N ALA A 322 -6.14 -19.12 -15.09
CA ALA A 322 -5.78 -18.12 -16.10
C ALA A 322 -6.94 -17.89 -17.10
N ALA A 323 -7.62 -18.95 -17.51
CA ALA A 323 -8.80 -18.87 -18.37
C ALA A 323 -9.96 -18.15 -17.69
N PHE A 324 -10.25 -18.44 -16.41
CA PHE A 324 -11.30 -17.75 -15.64
C PHE A 324 -11.04 -16.25 -15.49
N LYS A 325 -9.78 -15.85 -15.29
CA LYS A 325 -9.40 -14.43 -15.23
C LYS A 325 -9.46 -13.75 -16.60
N LEU A 326 -9.25 -14.47 -17.67
CA LEU A 326 -9.39 -13.96 -19.04
C LEU A 326 -10.88 -13.71 -19.37
N GLU A 327 -11.78 -14.57 -18.94
CA GLU A 327 -13.23 -14.39 -19.07
C GLU A 327 -13.73 -13.16 -18.30
N GLU A 328 -13.29 -12.97 -17.06
CA GLU A 328 -13.61 -11.76 -16.29
C GLU A 328 -13.12 -10.47 -16.98
N LEU A 329 -11.94 -10.52 -17.62
CA LEU A 329 -11.39 -9.38 -18.35
C LEU A 329 -12.17 -9.10 -19.64
N VAL A 330 -12.57 -10.16 -20.35
CA VAL A 330 -13.42 -10.05 -21.54
C VAL A 330 -14.81 -9.50 -21.20
N GLU A 331 -15.44 -9.96 -20.11
CA GLU A 331 -16.71 -9.40 -19.63
C GLU A 331 -16.57 -7.92 -19.24
N PHE A 332 -15.46 -7.54 -18.63
CA PHE A 332 -15.20 -6.13 -18.31
C PHE A 332 -15.05 -5.27 -19.56
N LEU A 333 -14.28 -5.73 -20.56
CA LEU A 333 -14.12 -5.02 -21.82
C LEU A 333 -15.47 -4.85 -22.52
N ARG A 334 -16.31 -5.88 -22.50
CA ARG A 334 -17.66 -5.84 -23.06
C ARG A 334 -18.58 -4.86 -22.32
N ALA A 335 -18.51 -4.80 -20.99
CA ALA A 335 -19.30 -3.87 -20.18
C ALA A 335 -18.83 -2.41 -20.27
N SER A 336 -17.56 -2.17 -20.65
CA SER A 336 -16.98 -0.83 -20.76
C SER A 336 -16.96 -0.28 -22.18
N SER A 337 -17.23 -1.10 -23.21
CA SER A 337 -17.27 -0.70 -24.62
C SER A 337 -18.66 -0.16 -24.99
N ARG A 338 -18.69 0.91 -25.81
CA ARG A 338 -19.94 1.58 -26.23
C ARG A 338 -20.59 0.95 -27.46
N SER A 339 -19.81 0.14 -28.19
CA SER A 339 -20.24 -0.59 -29.38
C SER A 339 -19.52 -1.92 -29.48
N GLU A 340 -20.08 -2.88 -30.25
CA GLU A 340 -19.47 -4.17 -30.50
C GLU A 340 -18.13 -4.02 -31.25
N GLU A 341 -18.01 -3.02 -32.11
CA GLU A 341 -16.80 -2.71 -32.87
C GLU A 341 -15.65 -2.22 -31.96
N GLU A 342 -15.95 -1.39 -30.97
CA GLU A 342 -15.01 -0.92 -29.94
C GLU A 342 -14.57 -2.06 -28.99
N PHE A 343 -15.46 -3.01 -28.73
CA PHE A 343 -15.16 -4.23 -27.97
C PHE A 343 -14.22 -5.16 -28.73
N GLU A 344 -14.51 -5.45 -30.00
CA GLU A 344 -13.67 -6.32 -30.85
C GLU A 344 -12.26 -5.74 -31.04
N GLU A 345 -12.12 -4.42 -31.28
CA GLU A 345 -10.82 -3.74 -31.30
C GLU A 345 -10.05 -3.89 -30.00
N ALA A 346 -10.71 -3.73 -28.85
CA ALA A 346 -10.08 -3.88 -27.54
C ALA A 346 -9.62 -5.32 -27.28
N VAL A 347 -10.39 -6.33 -27.72
CA VAL A 347 -10.04 -7.75 -27.61
C VAL A 347 -8.86 -8.12 -28.52
N VAL A 348 -8.81 -7.60 -29.75
CA VAL A 348 -7.67 -7.80 -30.67
C VAL A 348 -6.39 -7.22 -30.08
N HIS A 349 -6.41 -5.98 -29.60
CA HIS A 349 -5.25 -5.36 -28.96
C HIS A 349 -4.82 -6.07 -27.67
N MET A 350 -5.76 -6.63 -26.94
CA MET A 350 -5.45 -7.45 -25.77
C MET A 350 -4.71 -8.76 -26.15
N ARG A 351 -5.13 -9.41 -27.24
CA ARG A 351 -4.47 -10.60 -27.77
C ARG A 351 -3.06 -10.30 -28.26
N GLU A 352 -2.89 -9.25 -29.05
CA GLU A 352 -1.56 -8.80 -29.52
C GLU A 352 -0.59 -8.43 -28.39
N ALA A 353 -1.11 -8.05 -27.22
CA ALA A 353 -0.31 -7.73 -26.05
C ALA A 353 0.04 -8.96 -25.18
N LEU A 354 -0.63 -10.11 -25.43
CA LEU A 354 -0.43 -11.36 -24.70
C LEU A 354 0.45 -12.37 -25.47
N ASP A 355 0.61 -12.19 -26.80
CA ASP A 355 1.56 -12.88 -27.65
C ASP A 355 2.95 -12.19 -27.66
#